data_b7ff45d92a40bfd349f89fbe1df02470
#
_entry.id   b7ff45d92a40bfd349f89fbe1df02470
#
_cell.length_a   1.000
_cell.length_b   1.000
_cell.length_c   1.000
_cell.angle_alpha   90.00
_cell.angle_beta   90.00
_cell.angle_gamma   90.00
#
_symmetry.space_group_name_H-M   'P 1'
#
loop_
_entity.id
_entity.type
_entity.pdbx_description
1 polymer ?
#
loop_
_entity_poly.entity_id
_entity_poly.type
_entity_poly.pdbx_seq_one_letter_code
_entity_poly.pdbx_strand_id
1 'polypeptide(L)'
;MFLEKDFIANLSSTSIENGSFEWSAPSNIALVKYWGKKENQIPANPSISFTLNNCKTTTKVDFKKTIDGNFTFDILYEGAYKKEFVPKINHFFLRIEKYCSYINDYHFTINTSNTFPHSSGIASSASGMAALAMSIMSLEKLLNPEMTDAYFYQKASFLARLGSGSACRSVKGSVVVWGNHEEISGSSDLFGVEFTSTIHSNFKNYQDTILLVDKGEKQVSSTVGHDLMHNHPYADRRFAQAHENLSKLKTVLESGNLDEFIAIVESEALTLHAMMMTSMPYFILMKPNTLEIINKIWKFRNETKTPVCFTLDAGANVHILYPENDIEKVLQFIKNELVGYCQNGQYICDEIGNGSLILT
;
A
#
# COMPACT_ATOMS: atom_id res chain seq x y z
N MET A 1 4.68 13.74 20.06
CA MET A 1 3.72 13.42 18.98
C MET A 1 3.96 14.39 17.83
N PHE A 2 4.16 13.90 16.60
CA PHE A 2 4.32 14.76 15.42
C PHE A 2 2.99 15.37 15.02
N LEU A 3 3.05 16.64 14.58
CA LEU A 3 1.94 17.41 14.04
C LEU A 3 2.21 17.70 12.56
N GLU A 4 1.18 17.99 11.77
CA GLU A 4 1.35 18.32 10.34
C GLU A 4 2.34 19.49 10.11
N LYS A 5 2.38 20.48 10.99
CA LYS A 5 3.31 21.62 10.90
C LYS A 5 4.78 21.23 10.99
N ASP A 6 5.08 20.09 11.61
CA ASP A 6 6.47 19.62 11.78
C ASP A 6 7.05 19.08 10.44
N PHE A 7 6.19 18.91 9.43
CA PHE A 7 6.56 18.51 8.08
C PHE A 7 6.70 19.68 7.09
N ILE A 8 6.53 20.92 7.52
CA ILE A 8 6.80 22.09 6.67
C ILE A 8 8.31 22.17 6.41
N ALA A 9 8.71 22.27 5.13
CA ALA A 9 10.11 22.36 4.76
C ALA A 9 10.73 23.64 5.34
N ASN A 10 11.89 23.49 5.98
CA ASN A 10 12.74 24.60 6.40
C ASN A 10 14.04 24.50 5.60
N LEU A 11 14.16 25.30 4.56
CA LEU A 11 15.26 25.24 3.61
C LEU A 11 16.34 26.26 3.95
N SER A 12 17.58 25.87 3.81
CA SER A 12 18.70 26.79 3.64
C SER A 12 18.68 27.33 2.20
N SER A 13 19.25 28.48 1.95
CA SER A 13 19.22 29.21 0.67
C SER A 13 19.92 28.51 -0.52
N THR A 14 20.08 27.21 -0.49
CA THR A 14 20.73 26.44 -1.55
C THR A 14 19.78 26.33 -2.75
N SER A 15 20.25 26.72 -3.92
CA SER A 15 19.50 26.62 -5.18
C SER A 15 20.10 25.50 -6.02
N ILE A 16 19.26 24.58 -6.47
CA ILE A 16 19.64 23.49 -7.36
C ILE A 16 18.95 23.73 -8.72
N GLU A 17 19.72 23.78 -9.81
CA GLU A 17 19.18 24.15 -11.12
C GLU A 17 18.42 23.00 -11.78
N ASN A 18 18.94 21.78 -11.69
CA ASN A 18 18.33 20.57 -12.23
C ASN A 18 18.92 19.32 -11.59
N GLY A 19 18.25 18.20 -11.78
CA GLY A 19 18.69 16.90 -11.32
C GLY A 19 17.69 15.80 -11.65
N SER A 20 18.00 14.61 -11.18
CA SER A 20 17.19 13.42 -11.42
C SER A 20 17.28 12.49 -10.22
N PHE A 21 16.16 11.85 -9.89
CA PHE A 21 16.11 10.75 -8.92
C PHE A 21 15.22 9.64 -9.47
N GLU A 22 15.65 8.42 -9.20
CA GLU A 22 14.85 7.25 -9.54
C GLU A 22 14.68 6.38 -8.28
N TRP A 23 13.42 6.12 -7.93
CA TRP A 23 13.04 5.29 -6.80
C TRP A 23 12.14 4.14 -7.20
N SER A 24 12.42 2.99 -6.62
CA SER A 24 11.52 1.84 -6.65
C SER A 24 10.80 1.73 -5.31
N ALA A 25 9.47 1.69 -5.32
CA ALA A 25 8.67 1.49 -4.12
C ALA A 25 7.79 0.25 -4.25
N PRO A 26 7.70 -0.60 -3.20
CA PRO A 26 6.90 -1.80 -3.23
C PRO A 26 5.40 -1.48 -3.19
N SER A 27 4.59 -2.37 -3.75
CA SER A 27 3.20 -2.49 -3.32
C SER A 27 3.13 -3.03 -1.90
N ASN A 28 1.97 -2.95 -1.25
CA ASN A 28 1.76 -3.54 0.06
C ASN A 28 0.39 -4.21 0.14
N ILE A 29 0.33 -5.31 0.88
CA ILE A 29 -0.91 -6.03 1.16
C ILE A 29 -1.28 -5.91 2.63
N ALA A 30 -2.46 -5.36 2.91
CA ALA A 30 -2.92 -5.18 4.28
C ALA A 30 -3.42 -6.48 4.89
N LEU A 31 -2.98 -6.77 6.10
CA LEU A 31 -3.41 -7.89 6.97
C LEU A 31 -4.57 -7.47 7.85
N VAL A 32 -4.49 -6.27 8.46
CA VAL A 32 -5.62 -5.54 9.03
C VAL A 32 -5.98 -4.41 8.09
N LYS A 33 -7.18 -4.41 7.56
CA LYS A 33 -7.60 -3.58 6.43
C LYS A 33 -7.85 -2.13 6.83
N TYR A 34 -7.27 -1.20 6.05
CA TYR A 34 -7.65 0.21 6.04
C TYR A 34 -8.94 0.37 5.23
N TRP A 35 -10.03 0.75 5.89
CA TRP A 35 -11.30 1.01 5.24
C TRP A 35 -12.09 2.08 5.99
N GLY A 36 -12.39 3.18 5.32
CA GLY A 36 -12.87 4.42 5.90
C GLY A 36 -11.72 5.42 6.09
N LYS A 37 -11.98 6.67 5.75
CA LYS A 37 -11.04 7.77 5.88
C LYS A 37 -11.75 9.03 6.35
N LYS A 38 -11.03 9.86 7.04
CA LYS A 38 -11.35 11.24 7.40
C LYS A 38 -10.72 12.18 6.38
N GLU A 39 -10.89 13.49 6.56
CA GLU A 39 -10.23 14.51 5.74
C GLU A 39 -8.71 14.29 5.66
N ASN A 40 -8.10 14.80 4.60
CA ASN A 40 -6.65 14.71 4.35
C ASN A 40 -6.09 13.29 4.40
N GLN A 41 -6.86 12.27 3.99
CA GLN A 41 -6.47 10.85 4.00
C GLN A 41 -6.13 10.31 5.40
N ILE A 42 -6.62 10.93 6.48
CA ILE A 42 -6.49 10.37 7.83
C ILE A 42 -7.30 9.08 7.92
N PRO A 43 -6.73 7.97 8.45
CA PRO A 43 -7.45 6.70 8.51
C PRO A 43 -8.54 6.73 9.57
N ALA A 44 -9.64 6.03 9.33
CA ALA A 44 -10.69 5.83 10.33
C ALA A 44 -10.34 4.73 11.34
N ASN A 45 -9.45 3.81 10.95
CA ASN A 45 -8.94 2.73 11.79
C ASN A 45 -7.47 2.44 11.47
N PRO A 46 -6.69 1.90 12.42
CA PRO A 46 -5.33 1.47 12.17
C PRO A 46 -5.29 0.27 11.24
N SER A 47 -4.14 0.08 10.59
CA SER A 47 -3.91 -1.00 9.64
C SER A 47 -2.45 -1.45 9.68
N ILE A 48 -2.18 -2.69 9.28
CA ILE A 48 -0.83 -3.23 9.15
C ILE A 48 -0.71 -3.99 7.83
N SER A 49 0.43 -3.87 7.17
CA SER A 49 0.69 -4.50 5.86
C SER A 49 2.04 -5.19 5.82
N PHE A 50 2.13 -6.22 4.99
CA PHE A 50 3.40 -6.63 4.39
C PHE A 50 3.67 -5.77 3.15
N THR A 51 4.94 -5.37 2.94
CA THR A 51 5.40 -4.86 1.64
C THR A 51 5.77 -6.05 0.74
N LEU A 52 5.63 -5.87 -0.57
CA LEU A 52 5.89 -6.91 -1.55
C LEU A 52 7.29 -6.77 -2.15
N ASN A 53 7.93 -7.90 -2.47
CA ASN A 53 9.28 -7.91 -3.01
C ASN A 53 9.33 -7.69 -4.52
N ASN A 54 8.43 -8.29 -5.29
CA ASN A 54 8.44 -8.30 -6.74
C ASN A 54 7.48 -7.27 -7.35
N CYS A 55 6.32 -7.05 -6.71
CA CYS A 55 5.33 -6.07 -7.14
C CYS A 55 5.75 -4.66 -6.73
N LYS A 56 6.44 -3.94 -7.64
CA LYS A 56 7.01 -2.61 -7.40
C LYS A 56 6.60 -1.62 -8.48
N THR A 57 6.60 -0.33 -8.12
CA THR A 57 6.55 0.78 -9.06
C THR A 57 7.89 1.49 -9.03
N THR A 58 8.51 1.65 -10.19
CA THR A 58 9.70 2.49 -10.37
C THR A 58 9.26 3.83 -10.93
N THR A 59 9.70 4.92 -10.31
CA THR A 59 9.40 6.28 -10.74
C THR A 59 10.70 7.07 -10.81
N LYS A 60 11.02 7.54 -12.02
CA LYS A 60 12.08 8.51 -12.28
C LYS A 60 11.46 9.91 -12.33
N VAL A 61 12.07 10.85 -11.61
CA VAL A 61 11.69 12.26 -11.60
C VAL A 61 12.90 13.09 -11.99
N ASP A 62 12.84 13.66 -13.18
CA ASP A 62 13.77 14.71 -13.59
C ASP A 62 13.15 16.07 -13.19
N PHE A 63 13.93 16.97 -12.61
CA PHE A 63 13.47 18.29 -12.22
C PHE A 63 14.36 19.39 -12.80
N LYS A 64 13.75 20.50 -13.16
CA LYS A 64 14.43 21.68 -13.68
C LYS A 64 13.82 22.94 -13.06
N LYS A 65 14.69 23.82 -12.56
CA LYS A 65 14.26 25.09 -11.97
C LYS A 65 13.56 25.97 -13.01
N THR A 66 12.49 26.63 -12.58
CA THR A 66 11.71 27.59 -13.39
C THR A 66 11.61 28.90 -12.64
N ILE A 67 11.20 29.96 -13.33
CA ILE A 67 11.03 31.30 -12.77
C ILE A 67 9.55 31.66 -12.56
N ASP A 68 8.62 30.75 -12.86
CA ASP A 68 7.19 31.04 -12.94
C ASP A 68 6.49 31.06 -11.58
N GLY A 69 7.17 30.58 -10.53
CA GLY A 69 6.63 30.54 -9.16
C GLY A 69 5.45 29.60 -8.94
N ASN A 70 5.24 28.64 -9.87
CA ASN A 70 4.23 27.60 -9.81
C ASN A 70 4.82 26.29 -10.30
N PHE A 71 4.55 25.19 -9.60
CA PHE A 71 4.97 23.88 -10.06
C PHE A 71 4.29 23.52 -11.39
N THR A 72 5.03 22.86 -12.26
CA THR A 72 4.50 22.25 -13.47
C THR A 72 5.04 20.84 -13.62
N PHE A 73 4.33 19.97 -14.33
CA PHE A 73 4.82 18.59 -14.53
C PHE A 73 4.30 17.96 -15.82
N ASP A 74 5.09 17.03 -16.34
CA ASP A 74 4.68 16.04 -17.34
C ASP A 74 4.67 14.66 -16.69
N ILE A 75 3.67 13.82 -17.02
CA ILE A 75 3.56 12.45 -16.50
C ILE A 75 3.56 11.43 -17.63
N LEU A 76 4.54 10.53 -17.61
CA LEU A 76 4.69 9.42 -18.51
C LEU A 76 4.49 8.09 -17.78
N TYR A 77 3.86 7.15 -18.44
CA TYR A 77 3.78 5.75 -18.01
C TYR A 77 4.46 4.88 -19.08
N GLU A 78 5.51 4.16 -18.68
CA GLU A 78 6.35 3.37 -19.61
C GLU A 78 6.86 4.19 -20.79
N GLY A 79 7.25 5.45 -20.54
CA GLY A 79 7.77 6.38 -21.54
C GLY A 79 6.72 7.08 -22.42
N ALA A 80 5.44 6.75 -22.31
CA ALA A 80 4.35 7.37 -23.04
C ALA A 80 3.54 8.35 -22.16
N TYR A 81 3.17 9.52 -22.69
CA TYR A 81 2.35 10.49 -21.97
C TYR A 81 1.01 9.88 -21.52
N LYS A 82 0.68 10.04 -20.24
CA LYS A 82 -0.50 9.40 -19.63
C LYS A 82 -1.46 10.44 -19.04
N LYS A 83 -2.34 10.96 -19.90
CA LYS A 83 -3.30 12.02 -19.54
C LYS A 83 -4.18 11.66 -18.35
N GLU A 84 -4.56 10.39 -18.22
CA GLU A 84 -5.45 9.92 -17.15
C GLU A 84 -4.82 10.02 -15.76
N PHE A 85 -3.49 10.12 -15.66
CA PHE A 85 -2.78 10.28 -14.38
C PHE A 85 -2.69 11.74 -13.94
N VAL A 86 -2.80 12.69 -14.88
CA VAL A 86 -2.64 14.13 -14.60
C VAL A 86 -3.50 14.61 -13.43
N PRO A 87 -4.83 14.32 -13.35
CA PRO A 87 -5.65 14.84 -12.27
C PRO A 87 -5.17 14.37 -10.88
N LYS A 88 -4.72 13.11 -10.79
CA LYS A 88 -4.26 12.51 -9.53
C LYS A 88 -2.92 13.09 -9.10
N ILE A 89 -1.98 13.25 -10.02
CA ILE A 89 -0.67 13.83 -9.74
C ILE A 89 -0.81 15.31 -9.37
N ASN A 90 -1.61 16.06 -10.10
CA ASN A 90 -1.90 17.46 -9.77
C ASN A 90 -2.49 17.61 -8.35
N HIS A 91 -3.46 16.75 -8.01
CA HIS A 91 -4.05 16.74 -6.66
C HIS A 91 -3.03 16.40 -5.57
N PHE A 92 -2.08 15.52 -5.86
CA PHE A 92 -0.97 15.23 -4.95
C PHE A 92 -0.09 16.46 -4.73
N PHE A 93 0.37 17.13 -5.80
CA PHE A 93 1.19 18.32 -5.70
C PHE A 93 0.50 19.45 -4.93
N LEU A 94 -0.77 19.73 -5.21
CA LEU A 94 -1.56 20.72 -4.46
C LEU A 94 -1.68 20.41 -2.96
N ARG A 95 -1.75 19.14 -2.58
CA ARG A 95 -1.80 18.74 -1.17
C ARG A 95 -0.47 18.87 -0.44
N ILE A 96 0.64 18.65 -1.14
CA ILE A 96 1.97 18.72 -0.53
C ILE A 96 2.58 20.11 -0.57
N GLU A 97 2.06 21.04 -1.36
CA GLU A 97 2.60 22.38 -1.59
C GLU A 97 2.88 23.14 -0.29
N LYS A 98 1.96 23.11 0.67
CA LYS A 98 2.16 23.77 1.98
C LYS A 98 3.31 23.18 2.82
N TYR A 99 3.71 21.94 2.55
CA TYR A 99 4.80 21.23 3.24
C TYR A 99 6.11 21.26 2.46
N CYS A 100 6.03 21.49 1.17
CA CYS A 100 7.13 21.42 0.21
C CYS A 100 7.05 22.65 -0.72
N SER A 101 7.00 23.87 -0.18
CA SER A 101 6.82 25.11 -0.98
C SER A 101 7.85 25.28 -2.10
N TYR A 102 9.03 24.68 -1.96
CA TYR A 102 10.08 24.68 -2.98
C TYR A 102 9.66 24.04 -4.30
N ILE A 103 8.63 23.18 -4.34
CA ILE A 103 8.17 22.55 -5.58
C ILE A 103 7.71 23.59 -6.60
N ASN A 104 7.27 24.77 -6.16
CA ASN A 104 6.83 25.86 -7.03
C ASN A 104 7.96 26.47 -7.86
N ASP A 105 9.21 26.18 -7.53
CA ASP A 105 10.37 26.66 -8.28
C ASP A 105 10.80 25.69 -9.39
N TYR A 106 10.04 24.58 -9.61
CA TYR A 106 10.47 23.50 -10.51
C TYR A 106 9.39 23.03 -11.50
N HIS A 107 9.86 22.62 -12.68
CA HIS A 107 9.15 21.72 -13.56
C HIS A 107 9.63 20.29 -13.33
N PHE A 108 8.70 19.34 -13.28
CA PHE A 108 8.97 17.93 -13.06
C PHE A 108 8.60 17.08 -14.26
N THR A 109 9.52 16.28 -14.78
CA THR A 109 9.20 15.21 -15.73
C THR A 109 9.19 13.88 -14.98
N ILE A 110 8.00 13.30 -14.84
CA ILE A 110 7.75 12.08 -14.06
C ILE A 110 7.56 10.92 -15.01
N ASN A 111 8.42 9.90 -14.96
CA ASN A 111 8.26 8.68 -15.74
C ASN A 111 8.11 7.50 -14.76
N THR A 112 7.00 6.79 -14.83
CA THR A 112 6.67 5.70 -13.91
C THR A 112 6.35 4.41 -14.65
N SER A 113 6.69 3.27 -14.06
CA SER A 113 6.38 1.93 -14.58
C SER A 113 6.13 0.95 -13.43
N ASN A 114 5.36 -0.11 -13.71
CA ASN A 114 5.08 -1.17 -12.74
C ASN A 114 5.67 -2.49 -13.21
N THR A 115 6.09 -3.34 -12.27
CA THR A 115 6.45 -4.74 -12.55
C THR A 115 5.21 -5.66 -12.64
N PHE A 116 4.02 -5.13 -12.40
CA PHE A 116 2.75 -5.84 -12.38
C PHE A 116 1.67 -5.07 -13.16
N PRO A 117 0.58 -5.72 -13.62
CA PRO A 117 -0.44 -5.06 -14.41
C PRO A 117 -1.09 -3.88 -13.67
N HIS A 118 -1.19 -2.73 -14.34
CA HIS A 118 -1.88 -1.57 -13.80
C HIS A 118 -3.37 -1.88 -13.59
N SER A 119 -3.98 -1.32 -12.56
CA SER A 119 -5.40 -1.53 -12.18
C SER A 119 -5.79 -2.95 -11.74
N SER A 120 -4.85 -3.87 -11.59
CA SER A 120 -5.09 -5.27 -11.20
C SER A 120 -5.49 -5.49 -9.74
N GLY A 121 -5.71 -4.42 -8.96
CA GLY A 121 -6.02 -4.54 -7.53
C GLY A 121 -4.80 -4.70 -6.61
N ILE A 122 -3.59 -4.70 -7.16
CA ILE A 122 -2.31 -4.85 -6.42
C ILE A 122 -1.80 -3.47 -5.95
N ALA A 123 -2.65 -2.62 -5.48
CA ALA A 123 -2.34 -1.31 -4.87
C ALA A 123 -1.29 -0.45 -5.62
N SER A 124 -1.28 -0.46 -6.98
CA SER A 124 -0.36 0.36 -7.81
C SER A 124 -0.35 1.85 -7.45
N SER A 125 -1.46 2.33 -6.92
CA SER A 125 -1.59 3.70 -6.41
C SER A 125 -0.71 3.94 -5.18
N ALA A 126 -0.53 2.94 -4.34
CA ALA A 126 0.29 3.04 -3.14
C ALA A 126 1.78 3.08 -3.50
N SER A 127 2.25 2.12 -4.28
CA SER A 127 3.66 2.08 -4.71
C SER A 127 4.04 3.30 -5.56
N GLY A 128 3.18 3.73 -6.49
CA GLY A 128 3.44 4.91 -7.32
C GLY A 128 3.55 6.21 -6.51
N MET A 129 2.64 6.46 -5.55
CA MET A 129 2.73 7.65 -4.69
C MET A 129 3.89 7.58 -3.70
N ALA A 130 4.26 6.38 -3.24
CA ALA A 130 5.44 6.22 -2.40
C ALA A 130 6.72 6.56 -3.19
N ALA A 131 6.91 6.02 -4.39
CA ALA A 131 8.08 6.31 -5.24
C ALA A 131 8.18 7.81 -5.58
N LEU A 132 7.05 8.45 -5.92
CA LEU A 132 7.00 9.89 -6.19
C LEU A 132 7.35 10.71 -4.95
N ALA A 133 6.79 10.38 -3.78
CA ALA A 133 7.11 11.07 -2.53
C ALA A 133 8.59 10.94 -2.16
N MET A 134 9.20 9.76 -2.38
CA MET A 134 10.64 9.55 -2.17
C MET A 134 11.49 10.45 -3.08
N SER A 135 11.10 10.62 -4.35
CA SER A 135 11.80 11.52 -5.28
C SER A 135 11.68 12.99 -4.86
N ILE A 136 10.50 13.44 -4.44
CA ILE A 136 10.29 14.81 -3.92
C ILE A 136 11.14 15.05 -2.66
N MET A 137 11.20 14.07 -1.76
CA MET A 137 12.04 14.16 -0.57
C MET A 137 13.54 14.14 -0.89
N SER A 138 13.96 13.46 -1.96
CA SER A 138 15.34 13.50 -2.41
C SER A 138 15.76 14.90 -2.86
N LEU A 139 14.88 15.64 -3.55
CA LEU A 139 15.11 17.05 -3.85
C LEU A 139 15.20 17.88 -2.56
N GLU A 140 14.29 17.67 -1.60
CA GLU A 140 14.34 18.38 -0.33
C GLU A 140 15.64 18.12 0.43
N LYS A 141 16.14 16.88 0.40
CA LYS A 141 17.42 16.52 1.03
C LYS A 141 18.61 17.22 0.37
N LEU A 142 18.59 17.45 -0.95
CA LEU A 142 19.60 18.29 -1.62
C LEU A 142 19.51 19.77 -1.17
N LEU A 143 18.29 20.29 -0.98
CA LEU A 143 18.06 21.66 -0.52
C LEU A 143 18.32 21.83 0.99
N ASN A 144 18.34 20.72 1.75
CA ASN A 144 18.66 20.68 3.17
C ASN A 144 19.53 19.46 3.50
N PRO A 145 20.85 19.51 3.25
CA PRO A 145 21.76 18.39 3.47
C PRO A 145 21.83 17.88 4.93
N GLU A 146 21.50 18.73 5.90
CA GLU A 146 21.48 18.39 7.33
C GLU A 146 20.27 17.50 7.72
N MET A 147 19.35 17.23 6.79
CA MET A 147 18.19 16.38 7.03
C MET A 147 18.62 14.97 7.42
N THR A 148 18.12 14.50 8.57
CA THR A 148 18.38 13.12 9.03
C THR A 148 17.58 12.12 8.19
N ASP A 149 18.11 10.91 8.03
CA ASP A 149 17.42 9.83 7.33
C ASP A 149 16.10 9.45 8.02
N ALA A 150 16.06 9.51 9.34
CA ALA A 150 14.82 9.26 10.09
C ALA A 150 13.70 10.25 9.69
N TYR A 151 14.01 11.54 9.63
CA TYR A 151 13.04 12.55 9.21
C TYR A 151 12.71 12.43 7.72
N PHE A 152 13.68 12.13 6.87
CA PHE A 152 13.49 11.90 5.44
C PHE A 152 12.40 10.84 5.18
N TYR A 153 12.57 9.63 5.72
CA TYR A 153 11.60 8.55 5.53
C TYR A 153 10.25 8.84 6.19
N GLN A 154 10.25 9.49 7.34
CA GLN A 154 9.03 9.85 8.04
C GLN A 154 8.20 10.87 7.24
N LYS A 155 8.84 11.94 6.73
CA LYS A 155 8.19 12.93 5.87
C LYS A 155 7.80 12.33 4.51
N ALA A 156 8.63 11.47 3.91
CA ALA A 156 8.26 10.75 2.69
C ALA A 156 6.98 9.94 2.88
N SER A 157 6.87 9.21 4.00
CA SER A 157 5.66 8.45 4.34
C SER A 157 4.44 9.37 4.55
N PHE A 158 4.63 10.50 5.21
CA PHE A 158 3.59 11.52 5.36
C PHE A 158 3.11 12.05 4.01
N LEU A 159 4.01 12.44 3.11
CA LEU A 159 3.68 12.92 1.76
C LEU A 159 3.00 11.84 0.92
N ALA A 160 3.52 10.61 0.93
CA ALA A 160 2.94 9.47 0.22
C ALA A 160 1.46 9.26 0.61
N ARG A 161 1.14 9.36 1.92
CA ARG A 161 -0.25 9.29 2.42
C ARG A 161 -1.15 10.33 1.79
N LEU A 162 -0.67 11.56 1.62
CA LEU A 162 -1.45 12.64 1.00
C LEU A 162 -1.81 12.33 -0.46
N GLY A 163 -0.98 11.55 -1.17
CA GLY A 163 -1.26 11.09 -2.53
C GLY A 163 -2.20 9.89 -2.58
N SER A 164 -1.99 8.92 -1.69
CA SER A 164 -2.83 7.72 -1.53
C SER A 164 -2.64 7.19 -0.12
N GLY A 165 -3.70 7.08 0.68
CA GLY A 165 -3.60 6.75 2.10
C GLY A 165 -2.64 5.59 2.40
N SER A 166 -2.86 4.43 1.77
CA SER A 166 -2.02 3.23 1.96
C SER A 166 -0.57 3.36 1.48
N ALA A 167 -0.23 4.41 0.71
CA ALA A 167 1.12 4.62 0.21
C ALA A 167 2.15 4.86 1.32
N CYS A 168 1.72 5.39 2.47
CA CYS A 168 2.60 5.55 3.62
C CYS A 168 3.22 4.23 4.10
N ARG A 169 2.58 3.09 3.82
CA ARG A 169 3.09 1.76 4.18
C ARG A 169 4.03 1.14 3.14
N SER A 170 4.26 1.84 2.01
CA SER A 170 5.18 1.41 0.94
C SER A 170 6.54 2.12 0.98
N VAL A 171 6.78 2.97 1.97
CA VAL A 171 8.00 3.80 2.04
C VAL A 171 9.15 3.07 2.71
N LYS A 172 8.94 2.48 3.87
CA LYS A 172 10.03 1.86 4.63
C LYS A 172 9.54 0.66 5.43
N GLY A 173 10.34 -0.42 5.44
CA GLY A 173 10.10 -1.61 6.24
C GLY A 173 9.38 -2.74 5.49
N SER A 174 9.49 -3.93 6.03
CA SER A 174 8.82 -5.14 5.55
C SER A 174 7.40 -5.28 6.10
N VAL A 175 7.21 -4.87 7.35
CA VAL A 175 5.93 -4.84 8.06
C VAL A 175 5.69 -3.43 8.55
N VAL A 176 4.60 -2.81 8.12
CA VAL A 176 4.35 -1.39 8.36
C VAL A 176 2.95 -1.16 8.92
N VAL A 177 2.88 -0.43 10.02
CA VAL A 177 1.64 0.00 10.69
C VAL A 177 1.32 1.44 10.33
N TRP A 178 0.05 1.72 10.09
CA TRP A 178 -0.46 3.08 9.90
C TRP A 178 -1.80 3.27 10.61
N GLY A 179 -1.93 4.39 11.30
CA GLY A 179 -3.03 4.70 12.20
C GLY A 179 -2.61 4.58 13.66
N ASN A 180 -3.14 5.46 14.51
CA ASN A 180 -2.86 5.46 15.94
C ASN A 180 -3.32 4.16 16.60
N HIS A 181 -2.43 3.54 17.39
CA HIS A 181 -2.73 2.34 18.19
C HIS A 181 -1.91 2.31 19.47
N GLU A 182 -2.56 2.10 20.60
CA GLU A 182 -1.92 2.21 21.94
C GLU A 182 -0.78 1.23 22.18
N GLU A 183 -0.85 0.03 21.59
CA GLU A 183 0.17 -1.01 21.74
C GLU A 183 1.31 -0.94 20.72
N ILE A 184 1.25 -0.03 19.74
CA ILE A 184 2.28 0.13 18.71
C ILE A 184 3.04 1.43 18.95
N SER A 185 4.28 1.28 19.40
CA SER A 185 5.13 2.44 19.68
C SER A 185 5.36 3.31 18.45
N GLY A 186 5.16 4.61 18.58
CA GLY A 186 5.34 5.58 17.50
C GLY A 186 4.27 5.55 16.43
N SER A 187 3.22 4.73 16.55
CA SER A 187 2.10 4.69 15.60
C SER A 187 1.47 6.08 15.41
N SER A 188 1.06 6.38 14.19
CA SER A 188 0.56 7.69 13.81
C SER A 188 -0.50 7.60 12.73
N ASP A 189 -1.48 8.50 12.78
CA ASP A 189 -2.43 8.71 11.68
C ASP A 189 -1.78 9.46 10.51
N LEU A 190 -0.66 10.15 10.73
CA LEU A 190 -0.02 11.01 9.75
C LEU A 190 0.93 10.26 8.80
N PHE A 191 1.56 9.18 9.24
CA PHE A 191 2.56 8.41 8.48
C PHE A 191 2.59 6.96 8.93
N GLY A 192 3.11 6.08 8.09
CA GLY A 192 3.37 4.69 8.45
C GLY A 192 4.63 4.55 9.28
N VAL A 193 4.63 3.61 10.21
CA VAL A 193 5.78 3.24 11.03
C VAL A 193 6.14 1.78 10.83
N GLU A 194 7.43 1.51 10.81
CA GLU A 194 7.95 0.16 10.74
C GLU A 194 7.56 -0.62 12.02
N PHE A 195 7.12 -1.86 11.88
CA PHE A 195 6.84 -2.73 13.03
C PHE A 195 8.16 -3.18 13.62
N THR A 196 8.48 -2.68 14.81
CA THR A 196 9.81 -2.86 15.44
C THR A 196 9.90 -4.03 16.39
N SER A 197 8.79 -4.69 16.74
CA SER A 197 8.82 -5.92 17.55
C SER A 197 9.47 -7.06 16.78
N THR A 198 9.98 -8.04 17.52
CA THR A 198 10.57 -9.24 16.92
C THR A 198 9.52 -10.01 16.12
N ILE A 199 9.82 -10.30 14.86
CA ILE A 199 8.96 -11.12 14.00
C ILE A 199 9.45 -12.56 14.04
N HIS A 200 8.55 -13.48 14.36
CA HIS A 200 8.84 -14.92 14.40
C HIS A 200 9.28 -15.44 13.03
N SER A 201 10.13 -16.47 13.01
CA SER A 201 10.67 -17.06 11.78
C SER A 201 9.62 -17.55 10.80
N ASN A 202 8.44 -17.96 11.28
CA ASN A 202 7.32 -18.36 10.42
C ASN A 202 6.88 -17.26 9.44
N PHE A 203 7.13 -16.00 9.75
CA PHE A 203 6.74 -14.85 8.92
C PHE A 203 7.93 -14.21 8.17
N LYS A 204 9.13 -14.78 8.29
CA LYS A 204 10.25 -14.40 7.42
C LYS A 204 10.04 -15.01 6.05
N ASN A 205 10.28 -14.23 4.99
CA ASN A 205 10.05 -14.65 3.61
C ASN A 205 8.64 -15.22 3.37
N TYR A 206 7.62 -14.68 4.10
CA TYR A 206 6.24 -15.12 3.94
C TYR A 206 5.79 -14.88 2.51
N GLN A 207 5.21 -15.90 1.90
CA GLN A 207 4.87 -15.89 0.49
C GLN A 207 3.51 -15.21 0.26
N ASP A 208 3.38 -14.54 -0.87
CA ASP A 208 2.14 -13.97 -1.39
C ASP A 208 2.00 -14.33 -2.87
N THR A 209 1.14 -15.30 -3.18
CA THR A 209 0.83 -15.61 -4.59
C THR A 209 -0.50 -14.95 -4.97
N ILE A 210 -0.43 -14.00 -5.90
CA ILE A 210 -1.56 -13.17 -6.30
C ILE A 210 -2.25 -13.80 -7.50
N LEU A 211 -3.46 -14.29 -7.33
CA LEU A 211 -4.29 -14.88 -8.39
C LEU A 211 -5.07 -13.77 -9.10
N LEU A 212 -4.83 -13.58 -10.39
CA LEU A 212 -5.46 -12.52 -11.19
C LEU A 212 -6.80 -12.99 -11.75
N VAL A 213 -7.84 -12.96 -10.92
CA VAL A 213 -9.19 -13.38 -11.28
C VAL A 213 -9.81 -12.44 -12.31
N ASP A 214 -9.61 -11.13 -12.12
CA ASP A 214 -10.13 -10.09 -13.02
C ASP A 214 -9.10 -8.95 -13.12
N LYS A 215 -8.71 -8.62 -14.34
CA LYS A 215 -7.80 -7.50 -14.67
C LYS A 215 -8.53 -6.28 -15.20
N GLY A 216 -9.88 -6.33 -15.23
CA GLY A 216 -10.70 -5.25 -15.72
C GLY A 216 -10.65 -4.00 -14.85
N GLU A 217 -11.18 -2.90 -15.37
CA GLU A 217 -11.31 -1.67 -14.62
C GLU A 217 -12.26 -1.85 -13.42
N LYS A 218 -11.89 -1.29 -12.29
CA LYS A 218 -12.71 -1.31 -11.08
C LYS A 218 -14.01 -0.54 -11.33
N GLN A 219 -15.14 -1.17 -11.12
CA GLN A 219 -16.47 -0.54 -11.21
C GLN A 219 -16.64 0.59 -10.17
N VAL A 220 -16.02 0.45 -9.01
CA VAL A 220 -16.03 1.43 -7.93
C VAL A 220 -14.59 1.73 -7.51
N SER A 221 -14.21 3.00 -7.51
CA SER A 221 -12.89 3.40 -7.04
C SER A 221 -12.76 3.20 -5.52
N SER A 222 -11.55 2.90 -5.05
CA SER A 222 -11.30 2.79 -3.60
C SER A 222 -11.67 4.08 -2.85
N THR A 223 -11.55 5.24 -3.49
CA THR A 223 -11.94 6.53 -2.90
C THR A 223 -13.43 6.56 -2.57
N VAL A 224 -14.29 6.17 -3.53
CA VAL A 224 -15.74 6.08 -3.30
C VAL A 224 -16.05 5.05 -2.23
N GLY A 225 -15.41 3.88 -2.27
CA GLY A 225 -15.61 2.84 -1.25
C GLY A 225 -15.29 3.31 0.17
N HIS A 226 -14.17 4.04 0.35
CA HIS A 226 -13.84 4.64 1.64
C HIS A 226 -14.88 5.67 2.12
N ASP A 227 -15.40 6.48 1.19
CA ASP A 227 -16.38 7.53 1.52
C ASP A 227 -17.72 6.92 1.94
N LEU A 228 -18.08 5.74 1.45
CA LEU A 228 -19.29 5.01 1.85
C LEU A 228 -19.27 4.47 3.30
N MET A 229 -18.13 4.56 3.99
CA MET A 229 -18.07 4.28 5.42
C MET A 229 -18.62 5.42 6.29
N HIS A 230 -18.80 6.61 5.75
CA HIS A 230 -19.52 7.69 6.43
C HIS A 230 -20.99 7.30 6.60
N ASN A 231 -21.46 7.27 7.85
CA ASN A 231 -22.82 6.83 8.21
C ASN A 231 -23.14 5.37 7.88
N HIS A 232 -22.15 4.52 7.64
CA HIS A 232 -22.35 3.09 7.44
C HIS A 232 -22.83 2.44 8.75
N PRO A 233 -23.89 1.61 8.76
CA PRO A 233 -24.50 1.10 9.99
C PRO A 233 -23.56 0.23 10.85
N TYR A 234 -22.50 -0.32 10.26
CA TYR A 234 -21.53 -1.18 10.96
C TYR A 234 -20.14 -0.54 11.08
N ALA A 235 -19.96 0.75 10.73
CA ALA A 235 -18.65 1.42 10.70
C ALA A 235 -17.94 1.34 12.05
N ASP A 236 -18.60 1.73 13.13
CA ASP A 236 -17.98 1.79 14.47
C ASP A 236 -17.47 0.41 14.93
N ARG A 237 -18.28 -0.64 14.71
CA ARG A 237 -17.86 -2.00 15.06
C ARG A 237 -16.74 -2.50 14.17
N ARG A 238 -16.72 -2.14 12.89
CA ARG A 238 -15.63 -2.43 11.97
C ARG A 238 -14.34 -1.77 12.41
N PHE A 239 -14.39 -0.50 12.83
CA PHE A 239 -13.20 0.22 13.31
C PHE A 239 -12.69 -0.37 14.61
N ALA A 240 -13.57 -0.70 15.57
CA ALA A 240 -13.19 -1.39 16.80
C ALA A 240 -12.53 -2.76 16.52
N GLN A 241 -13.10 -3.55 15.59
CA GLN A 241 -12.53 -4.83 15.18
C GLN A 241 -11.10 -4.67 14.64
N ALA A 242 -10.81 -3.62 13.87
CA ALA A 242 -9.47 -3.38 13.36
C ALA A 242 -8.46 -3.12 14.48
N HIS A 243 -8.84 -2.38 15.51
CA HIS A 243 -8.00 -2.18 16.70
C HIS A 243 -7.75 -3.51 17.42
N GLU A 244 -8.82 -4.26 17.72
CA GLU A 244 -8.73 -5.57 18.37
C GLU A 244 -7.83 -6.55 17.58
N ASN A 245 -8.01 -6.58 16.26
CA ASN A 245 -7.23 -7.46 15.39
C ASN A 245 -5.75 -7.04 15.27
N LEU A 246 -5.46 -5.74 15.31
CA LEU A 246 -4.07 -5.27 15.32
C LEU A 246 -3.35 -5.65 16.61
N SER A 247 -4.00 -5.51 17.78
CA SER A 247 -3.46 -5.99 19.07
C SER A 247 -3.13 -7.48 19.02
N LYS A 248 -4.08 -8.31 18.54
CA LYS A 248 -3.86 -9.75 18.41
C LYS A 248 -2.75 -10.06 17.41
N LEU A 249 -2.76 -9.43 16.26
CA LEU A 249 -1.79 -9.68 15.19
C LEU A 249 -0.36 -9.33 15.62
N LYS A 250 -0.18 -8.31 16.45
CA LYS A 250 1.11 -8.01 17.09
C LYS A 250 1.65 -9.24 17.82
N THR A 251 0.87 -9.82 18.72
CA THR A 251 1.25 -11.03 19.49
C THR A 251 1.46 -12.24 18.57
N VAL A 252 0.65 -12.38 17.55
CA VAL A 252 0.74 -13.45 16.54
C VAL A 252 2.05 -13.37 15.76
N LEU A 253 2.43 -12.18 15.29
CA LEU A 253 3.69 -11.97 14.58
C LEU A 253 4.92 -12.24 15.46
N GLU A 254 4.82 -11.98 16.77
CA GLU A 254 5.88 -12.27 17.75
C GLU A 254 5.97 -13.77 18.10
N SER A 255 4.83 -14.45 18.23
CA SER A 255 4.76 -15.85 18.69
C SER A 255 4.85 -16.89 17.58
N GLY A 256 4.53 -16.51 16.33
CA GLY A 256 4.49 -17.43 15.19
C GLY A 256 3.22 -18.28 15.11
N ASN A 257 2.12 -17.88 15.79
CA ASN A 257 0.85 -18.60 15.78
C ASN A 257 0.14 -18.47 14.43
N LEU A 258 0.36 -19.44 13.52
CA LEU A 258 -0.19 -19.44 12.16
C LEU A 258 -1.72 -19.62 12.14
N ASP A 259 -2.30 -20.36 13.06
CA ASP A 259 -3.76 -20.59 13.10
C ASP A 259 -4.49 -19.27 13.40
N GLU A 260 -4.00 -18.52 14.37
CA GLU A 260 -4.58 -17.22 14.71
C GLU A 260 -4.30 -16.16 13.63
N PHE A 261 -3.12 -16.19 13.00
CA PHE A 261 -2.81 -15.37 11.82
C PHE A 261 -3.84 -15.58 10.73
N ILE A 262 -4.09 -16.82 10.34
CA ILE A 262 -5.07 -17.22 9.33
C ILE A 262 -6.47 -16.68 9.69
N ALA A 263 -6.90 -16.91 10.91
CA ALA A 263 -8.23 -16.49 11.38
C ALA A 263 -8.42 -14.97 11.28
N ILE A 264 -7.42 -14.19 11.69
CA ILE A 264 -7.46 -12.72 11.65
C ILE A 264 -7.47 -12.24 10.19
N VAL A 265 -6.54 -12.69 9.37
CA VAL A 265 -6.34 -12.18 8.01
C VAL A 265 -7.53 -12.50 7.10
N GLU A 266 -8.08 -13.71 7.17
CA GLU A 266 -9.28 -14.07 6.41
C GLU A 266 -10.52 -13.30 6.89
N SER A 267 -10.70 -13.15 8.19
CA SER A 267 -11.79 -12.35 8.77
C SER A 267 -11.71 -10.89 8.32
N GLU A 268 -10.54 -10.29 8.30
CA GLU A 268 -10.31 -8.92 7.83
C GLU A 268 -10.68 -8.74 6.35
N ALA A 269 -10.26 -9.69 5.51
CA ALA A 269 -10.60 -9.69 4.09
C ALA A 269 -12.12 -9.81 3.85
N LEU A 270 -12.77 -10.74 4.53
CA LEU A 270 -14.21 -10.96 4.39
C LEU A 270 -15.02 -9.80 4.97
N THR A 271 -14.60 -9.24 6.10
CA THR A 271 -15.26 -8.06 6.70
C THR A 271 -15.17 -6.85 5.77
N LEU A 272 -14.02 -6.61 5.11
CA LEU A 272 -13.88 -5.55 4.13
C LEU A 272 -14.96 -5.67 3.04
N HIS A 273 -15.13 -6.86 2.48
CA HIS A 273 -16.14 -7.09 1.44
C HIS A 273 -17.57 -7.02 2.00
N ALA A 274 -17.81 -7.47 3.24
CA ALA A 274 -19.10 -7.31 3.90
C ALA A 274 -19.47 -5.83 4.04
N MET A 275 -18.53 -4.93 4.38
CA MET A 275 -18.78 -3.48 4.41
C MET A 275 -19.20 -2.95 3.03
N MET A 276 -18.59 -3.42 1.95
CA MET A 276 -18.98 -3.04 0.58
C MET A 276 -20.39 -3.51 0.23
N MET A 277 -20.72 -4.75 0.59
CA MET A 277 -22.03 -5.36 0.31
C MET A 277 -23.18 -4.75 1.14
N THR A 278 -22.85 -4.07 2.23
CA THR A 278 -23.85 -3.45 3.13
C THR A 278 -23.83 -1.92 3.10
N SER A 279 -23.00 -1.30 2.24
CA SER A 279 -22.98 0.14 2.02
C SER A 279 -24.20 0.64 1.22
N MET A 280 -24.40 1.95 1.18
CA MET A 280 -25.45 2.58 0.36
C MET A 280 -24.85 3.68 -0.55
N PRO A 281 -24.80 3.47 -1.87
CA PRO A 281 -25.17 2.25 -2.60
C PRO A 281 -24.28 1.05 -2.25
N TYR A 282 -24.84 -0.15 -2.27
CA TYR A 282 -24.08 -1.38 -2.11
C TYR A 282 -23.35 -1.78 -3.40
N PHE A 283 -22.24 -2.49 -3.26
CA PHE A 283 -21.50 -3.04 -4.41
C PHE A 283 -20.74 -4.32 -4.03
N ILE A 284 -20.49 -5.15 -5.02
CA ILE A 284 -19.80 -6.44 -4.87
C ILE A 284 -18.61 -6.44 -5.82
N LEU A 285 -17.41 -6.62 -5.28
CA LEU A 285 -16.18 -6.71 -6.06
C LEU A 285 -15.67 -8.14 -6.24
N MET A 286 -16.08 -9.06 -5.35
CA MET A 286 -15.80 -10.48 -5.54
C MET A 286 -16.54 -11.00 -6.78
N LYS A 287 -15.88 -11.85 -7.55
CA LYS A 287 -16.45 -12.57 -8.70
C LYS A 287 -16.75 -14.02 -8.30
N PRO A 288 -17.56 -14.77 -9.08
CA PRO A 288 -17.76 -16.17 -8.79
C PRO A 288 -16.46 -16.97 -8.61
N ASN A 289 -15.47 -16.74 -9.46
CA ASN A 289 -14.16 -17.39 -9.36
C ASN A 289 -13.40 -17.02 -8.07
N THR A 290 -13.58 -15.81 -7.52
CA THR A 290 -13.03 -15.44 -6.21
C THR A 290 -13.56 -16.36 -5.12
N LEU A 291 -14.86 -16.63 -5.11
CA LEU A 291 -15.51 -17.49 -4.13
C LEU A 291 -15.07 -18.96 -4.29
N GLU A 292 -14.95 -19.44 -5.52
CA GLU A 292 -14.45 -20.79 -5.80
C GLU A 292 -13.02 -20.98 -5.28
N ILE A 293 -12.14 -20.00 -5.50
CA ILE A 293 -10.77 -20.02 -4.98
C ILE A 293 -10.78 -20.09 -3.45
N ILE A 294 -11.58 -19.27 -2.78
CA ILE A 294 -11.70 -19.25 -1.31
C ILE A 294 -12.14 -20.64 -0.79
N ASN A 295 -13.20 -21.21 -1.37
CA ASN A 295 -13.70 -22.53 -0.98
C ASN A 295 -12.64 -23.62 -1.15
N LYS A 296 -11.88 -23.57 -2.23
CA LYS A 296 -10.78 -24.52 -2.49
C LYS A 296 -9.63 -24.37 -1.51
N ILE A 297 -9.27 -23.13 -1.12
CA ILE A 297 -8.23 -22.89 -0.10
C ILE A 297 -8.66 -23.49 1.24
N TRP A 298 -9.90 -23.25 1.68
CA TRP A 298 -10.43 -23.84 2.92
C TRP A 298 -10.44 -25.37 2.87
N LYS A 299 -10.87 -25.95 1.76
CA LYS A 299 -10.87 -27.42 1.58
C LYS A 299 -9.44 -27.96 1.66
N PHE A 300 -8.51 -27.41 0.87
CA PHE A 300 -7.11 -27.84 0.85
C PHE A 300 -6.47 -27.77 2.23
N ARG A 301 -6.64 -26.63 2.95
CA ARG A 301 -6.14 -26.46 4.32
C ARG A 301 -6.71 -27.49 5.28
N ASN A 302 -8.02 -27.75 5.22
CA ASN A 302 -8.68 -28.71 6.10
C ASN A 302 -8.19 -30.16 5.88
N GLU A 303 -7.97 -30.54 4.62
CA GLU A 303 -7.54 -31.88 4.24
C GLU A 303 -6.04 -32.12 4.50
N THR A 304 -5.22 -31.11 4.25
CA THR A 304 -3.76 -31.26 4.27
C THR A 304 -3.08 -30.70 5.51
N LYS A 305 -3.79 -29.92 6.30
CA LYS A 305 -3.27 -29.18 7.46
C LYS A 305 -2.15 -28.18 7.09
N THR A 306 -2.03 -27.81 5.82
CA THR A 306 -1.07 -26.81 5.36
C THR A 306 -1.52 -25.41 5.80
N PRO A 307 -0.66 -24.58 6.43
CA PRO A 307 -1.03 -23.27 6.94
C PRO A 307 -1.09 -22.22 5.81
N VAL A 308 -2.05 -22.37 4.91
CA VAL A 308 -2.31 -21.45 3.80
C VAL A 308 -3.59 -20.66 4.07
N CYS A 309 -3.58 -19.37 3.77
CA CYS A 309 -4.77 -18.52 3.87
C CYS A 309 -4.89 -17.58 2.66
N PHE A 310 -5.96 -16.82 2.63
CA PHE A 310 -6.14 -15.76 1.63
C PHE A 310 -6.34 -14.40 2.30
N THR A 311 -6.02 -13.36 1.53
CA THR A 311 -6.52 -12.02 1.79
C THR A 311 -7.00 -11.37 0.49
N LEU A 312 -7.84 -10.37 0.61
CA LEU A 312 -8.44 -9.63 -0.50
C LEU A 312 -8.27 -8.13 -0.24
N ASP A 313 -7.90 -7.38 -1.26
CA ASP A 313 -8.11 -5.94 -1.28
C ASP A 313 -9.46 -5.61 -1.93
N ALA A 314 -9.77 -4.34 -2.15
CA ALA A 314 -11.00 -3.91 -2.83
C ALA A 314 -10.97 -4.31 -4.32
N GLY A 315 -11.22 -5.60 -4.59
CA GLY A 315 -11.17 -6.20 -5.92
C GLY A 315 -11.56 -7.67 -5.93
N ALA A 316 -11.43 -8.32 -7.09
CA ALA A 316 -11.71 -9.73 -7.29
C ALA A 316 -10.50 -10.66 -7.09
N ASN A 317 -9.28 -10.09 -7.13
CA ASN A 317 -8.05 -10.84 -7.10
C ASN A 317 -7.73 -11.35 -5.69
N VAL A 318 -7.17 -12.55 -5.61
CA VAL A 318 -6.94 -13.26 -4.34
C VAL A 318 -5.44 -13.33 -4.08
N HIS A 319 -5.01 -12.83 -2.94
CA HIS A 319 -3.69 -13.02 -2.41
C HIS A 319 -3.67 -14.30 -1.56
N ILE A 320 -2.84 -15.27 -1.92
CA ILE A 320 -2.65 -16.50 -1.16
C ILE A 320 -1.38 -16.35 -0.35
N LEU A 321 -1.55 -16.40 0.98
CA LEU A 321 -0.47 -16.19 1.94
C LEU A 321 -0.09 -17.52 2.60
N TYR A 322 1.21 -17.82 2.68
CA TYR A 322 1.73 -19.06 3.26
C TYR A 322 3.20 -18.93 3.67
N PRO A 323 3.68 -19.76 4.64
CA PRO A 323 5.09 -19.78 5.03
C PRO A 323 6.00 -20.28 3.90
N GLU A 324 7.25 -19.84 3.92
CA GLU A 324 8.30 -20.27 2.97
C GLU A 324 8.44 -21.80 2.89
N ASN A 325 8.33 -22.50 4.01
CA ASN A 325 8.46 -23.96 4.09
C ASN A 325 7.38 -24.73 3.32
N ASP A 326 6.28 -24.09 2.96
CA ASP A 326 5.15 -24.70 2.26
C ASP A 326 5.11 -24.34 0.76
N ILE A 327 6.12 -23.65 0.23
CA ILE A 327 6.16 -23.14 -1.16
C ILE A 327 5.83 -24.23 -2.17
N GLU A 328 6.54 -25.33 -2.17
CA GLU A 328 6.37 -26.40 -3.18
C GLU A 328 4.94 -26.95 -3.17
N LYS A 329 4.43 -27.26 -1.99
CA LYS A 329 3.11 -27.85 -1.79
C LYS A 329 1.99 -26.90 -2.19
N VAL A 330 2.10 -25.62 -1.79
CA VAL A 330 1.09 -24.61 -2.12
C VAL A 330 1.13 -24.23 -3.59
N LEU A 331 2.32 -24.06 -4.19
CA LEU A 331 2.42 -23.78 -5.63
C LEU A 331 1.89 -24.93 -6.48
N GLN A 332 2.08 -26.18 -6.07
CA GLN A 332 1.48 -27.33 -6.76
C GLN A 332 -0.06 -27.28 -6.69
N PHE A 333 -0.62 -26.96 -5.52
CA PHE A 333 -2.06 -26.78 -5.35
C PHE A 333 -2.58 -25.63 -6.23
N ILE A 334 -1.91 -24.47 -6.22
CA ILE A 334 -2.27 -23.31 -7.05
C ILE A 334 -2.30 -23.70 -8.53
N LYS A 335 -1.24 -24.34 -9.03
CA LYS A 335 -1.11 -24.71 -10.45
C LYS A 335 -2.15 -25.74 -10.88
N ASN A 336 -2.44 -26.71 -10.04
CA ASN A 336 -3.33 -27.80 -10.39
C ASN A 336 -4.81 -27.45 -10.21
N GLU A 337 -5.15 -26.63 -9.21
CA GLU A 337 -6.53 -26.45 -8.82
C GLU A 337 -7.06 -25.00 -8.91
N LEU A 338 -6.19 -23.99 -8.87
CA LEU A 338 -6.63 -22.60 -8.77
C LEU A 338 -6.40 -21.78 -10.04
N VAL A 339 -5.36 -22.05 -10.80
CA VAL A 339 -4.98 -21.29 -12.01
C VAL A 339 -6.12 -21.23 -13.03
N GLY A 340 -6.95 -22.25 -13.14
CA GLY A 340 -8.12 -22.29 -14.02
C GLY A 340 -9.20 -21.22 -13.69
N TYR A 341 -9.18 -20.66 -12.49
CA TYR A 341 -10.07 -19.56 -12.08
C TYR A 341 -9.50 -18.15 -12.34
N CYS A 342 -8.21 -18.08 -12.74
CA CYS A 342 -7.55 -16.83 -13.08
C CYS A 342 -7.83 -16.44 -14.54
N GLN A 343 -7.91 -15.15 -14.80
CA GLN A 343 -8.01 -14.60 -16.16
C GLN A 343 -6.77 -15.01 -16.96
N ASN A 344 -6.97 -15.78 -18.03
CA ASN A 344 -5.90 -16.34 -18.86
C ASN A 344 -4.86 -17.17 -18.08
N GLY A 345 -5.25 -17.79 -16.96
CA GLY A 345 -4.36 -18.57 -16.11
C GLY A 345 -3.24 -17.76 -15.44
N GLN A 346 -3.40 -16.45 -15.26
CA GLN A 346 -2.32 -15.58 -14.80
C GLN A 346 -2.31 -15.40 -13.28
N TYR A 347 -1.12 -15.54 -12.71
CA TYR A 347 -0.83 -15.27 -11.31
C TYR A 347 0.59 -14.70 -11.16
N ILE A 348 0.88 -14.11 -10.02
CA ILE A 348 2.19 -13.51 -9.68
C ILE A 348 2.66 -14.15 -8.38
N CYS A 349 3.86 -14.73 -8.37
CA CYS A 349 4.52 -15.15 -7.14
C CYS A 349 5.28 -13.95 -6.56
N ASP A 350 5.00 -13.65 -5.31
CA ASP A 350 5.66 -12.60 -4.55
C ASP A 350 5.91 -13.09 -3.12
N GLU A 351 6.59 -12.29 -2.33
CA GLU A 351 6.90 -12.55 -0.93
C GLU A 351 7.03 -11.23 -0.17
N ILE A 352 7.18 -11.29 1.15
CA ILE A 352 7.52 -10.11 1.96
C ILE A 352 8.80 -9.49 1.43
N GLY A 353 8.71 -8.20 1.13
CA GLY A 353 9.83 -7.38 0.67
C GLY A 353 10.34 -6.41 1.72
N ASN A 354 11.07 -5.43 1.24
CA ASN A 354 11.57 -4.30 2.00
C ASN A 354 10.87 -3.01 1.53
N GLY A 355 11.19 -1.88 2.15
CA GLY A 355 10.69 -0.58 1.72
C GLY A 355 11.24 -0.11 0.37
N SER A 356 11.07 1.18 0.09
CA SER A 356 11.55 1.81 -1.12
C SER A 356 13.09 1.78 -1.22
N LEU A 357 13.58 1.69 -2.46
CA LEU A 357 14.99 1.66 -2.79
C LEU A 357 15.32 2.74 -3.81
N ILE A 358 16.36 3.52 -3.56
CA ILE A 358 16.91 4.46 -4.54
C ILE A 358 17.68 3.66 -5.60
N LEU A 359 17.50 4.04 -6.86
CA LEU A 359 18.17 3.42 -8.00
C LEU A 359 19.24 4.35 -8.58
N THR A 360 18.92 5.65 -8.65
CA THR A 360 19.87 6.72 -9.08
C THR A 360 19.54 8.05 -8.39
#